data_82329d7923f3ca2a8040fdfdbac3fde1
#
_entry.id   82329d7923f3ca2a8040fdfdbac3fde1
#
_cell.length_a   1.000
_cell.length_b   1.000
_cell.length_c   1.000
_cell.angle_alpha   90.00
_cell.angle_beta   90.00
_cell.angle_gamma   90.00
#
_symmetry.space_group_name_H-M   'P 1'
#
loop_
_entity.id
_entity.type
_entity.pdbx_description
1 polymer ?
#
loop_
_entity_poly.entity_id
_entity_poly.type
_entity_poly.pdbx_seq_one_letter_code
_entity_poly.pdbx_strand_id
1 'polypeptide(L)'
;MQWTDQIRRVKIVLVLAAVVIAVVSLVVSHVLIRDLAGEERAKMEVWAEAMRTLNHADENTDINLVLRVINSNNTIPVVVLDPNGQVQAYRNIDIDRCDNAADTTAFLARLGNQLLASNRFIRIALDDNRSTGYIDVCYDDSLMLRRLASYPYIQLGVVMLFVVIAIFALLTSKRAEQNKVWVGLSKETAHQLGTPISSLMAWVEILRESYPDDQLIPEMENDVKRLQLIADRFSKIGSLPEPVDTDLKEVMQHVVDYMDRRTSKRVKMIRRFPDGEVRVRINASLFEWVIENLCKNAVDAMGGEGTITITVAEEQGKTIVEVSDTGKGIRKKDLRNVFRPGFTTKKRGWGLGLSLAKRIVEEYHKGRIWVKHSEVGRGTTFRIELKNPLRKSKTL
;
A
#
# COMPACT_ATOMS: atom_id res chain seq x y z
N MET A 1 13.55 -24.24 -1.10
CA MET A 1 13.81 -23.16 -2.06
C MET A 1 12.97 -23.29 -3.36
N GLN A 2 12.81 -24.47 -3.94
CA GLN A 2 12.03 -24.66 -5.18
C GLN A 2 10.51 -24.41 -5.04
N TRP A 3 9.90 -24.70 -3.89
CA TRP A 3 8.45 -24.57 -3.68
C TRP A 3 7.97 -23.11 -3.58
N THR A 4 8.76 -22.23 -2.99
CA THR A 4 8.45 -20.77 -2.89
C THR A 4 8.56 -20.07 -4.23
N ASP A 5 9.50 -20.46 -5.09
CA ASP A 5 9.63 -19.95 -6.45
C ASP A 5 8.47 -20.42 -7.35
N GLN A 6 7.98 -21.63 -7.16
CA GLN A 6 6.79 -22.14 -7.85
C GLN A 6 5.53 -21.34 -7.49
N ILE A 7 5.28 -21.09 -6.20
CA ILE A 7 4.14 -20.30 -5.75
C ILE A 7 4.21 -18.87 -6.30
N ARG A 8 5.40 -18.28 -6.35
CA ARG A 8 5.59 -16.93 -6.93
C ARG A 8 5.29 -16.92 -8.44
N ARG A 9 5.77 -17.93 -9.19
CA ARG A 9 5.47 -18.06 -10.62
C ARG A 9 3.99 -18.24 -10.87
N VAL A 10 3.31 -19.10 -10.10
CA VAL A 10 1.86 -19.29 -10.23
C VAL A 10 1.10 -17.98 -9.97
N LYS A 11 1.46 -17.21 -8.95
CA LYS A 11 0.84 -15.91 -8.67
C LYS A 11 1.04 -14.91 -9.81
N ILE A 12 2.25 -14.84 -10.40
CA ILE A 12 2.53 -13.96 -11.54
C ILE A 12 1.73 -14.41 -12.77
N VAL A 13 1.66 -15.71 -13.04
CA VAL A 13 0.89 -16.26 -14.14
C VAL A 13 -0.60 -15.94 -13.98
N LEU A 14 -1.16 -16.07 -12.79
CA LEU A 14 -2.55 -15.71 -12.49
C LEU A 14 -2.85 -14.22 -12.74
N VAL A 15 -1.94 -13.33 -12.32
CA VAL A 15 -2.10 -11.89 -12.59
C VAL A 15 -2.01 -11.59 -14.08
N LEU A 16 -1.05 -12.19 -14.79
CA LEU A 16 -0.94 -12.05 -16.25
C LEU A 16 -2.18 -12.58 -16.95
N ALA A 17 -2.69 -13.76 -16.57
CA ALA A 17 -3.91 -14.31 -17.11
C ALA A 17 -5.12 -13.40 -16.90
N ALA A 18 -5.27 -12.83 -15.70
CA ALA A 18 -6.33 -11.87 -15.39
C ALA A 18 -6.25 -10.61 -16.28
N VAL A 19 -5.05 -10.07 -16.49
CA VAL A 19 -4.83 -8.92 -17.38
C VAL A 19 -5.17 -9.27 -18.84
N VAL A 20 -4.75 -10.44 -19.32
CA VAL A 20 -5.07 -10.89 -20.69
C VAL A 20 -6.58 -11.05 -20.87
N ILE A 21 -7.27 -11.69 -19.91
CA ILE A 21 -8.73 -11.85 -19.94
C ILE A 21 -9.41 -10.47 -19.98
N ALA A 22 -8.94 -9.51 -19.16
CA ALA A 22 -9.49 -8.17 -19.15
C ALA A 22 -9.31 -7.44 -20.47
N VAL A 23 -8.14 -7.53 -21.10
CA VAL A 23 -7.88 -6.91 -22.42
C VAL A 23 -8.76 -7.54 -23.50
N VAL A 24 -8.84 -8.87 -23.54
CA VAL A 24 -9.70 -9.58 -24.52
C VAL A 24 -11.17 -9.18 -24.34
N SER A 25 -11.66 -9.14 -23.09
CA SER A 25 -13.02 -8.72 -22.78
C SER A 25 -13.32 -7.27 -23.17
N LEU A 26 -12.37 -6.35 -22.98
CA LEU A 26 -12.49 -4.96 -23.44
C LEU A 26 -12.59 -4.87 -24.96
N VAL A 27 -11.77 -5.63 -25.68
CA VAL A 27 -11.82 -5.67 -27.15
C VAL A 27 -13.16 -6.21 -27.65
N VAL A 28 -13.63 -7.32 -27.06
CA VAL A 28 -14.94 -7.92 -27.41
C VAL A 28 -16.07 -6.94 -27.11
N SER A 29 -16.05 -6.27 -25.94
CA SER A 29 -17.05 -5.27 -25.58
C SER A 29 -17.07 -4.11 -26.57
N HIS A 30 -15.90 -3.61 -26.98
CA HIS A 30 -15.81 -2.53 -27.97
C HIS A 30 -16.38 -2.93 -29.34
N VAL A 31 -16.08 -4.12 -29.82
CA VAL A 31 -16.64 -4.66 -31.10
C VAL A 31 -18.16 -4.76 -31.00
N LEU A 32 -18.67 -5.33 -29.86
CA LEU A 32 -20.11 -5.52 -29.66
C LEU A 32 -20.88 -4.17 -29.62
N ILE A 33 -20.32 -3.17 -28.95
CA ILE A 33 -20.91 -1.81 -28.89
C ILE A 33 -20.98 -1.20 -30.29
N ARG A 34 -19.92 -1.36 -31.09
CA ARG A 34 -19.88 -0.85 -32.46
C ARG A 34 -20.87 -1.53 -33.37
N ASP A 35 -20.99 -2.85 -33.27
CA ASP A 35 -21.92 -3.62 -34.08
C ASP A 35 -23.39 -3.28 -33.73
N LEU A 36 -23.70 -3.15 -32.44
CA LEU A 36 -25.02 -2.76 -31.97
C LEU A 36 -25.38 -1.33 -32.40
N ALA A 37 -24.44 -0.37 -32.36
CA ALA A 37 -24.65 0.97 -32.87
C ALA A 37 -24.93 0.97 -34.40
N GLY A 38 -24.27 0.09 -35.13
CA GLY A 38 -24.55 -0.10 -36.56
C GLY A 38 -25.97 -0.63 -36.84
N GLU A 39 -26.44 -1.61 -36.04
CA GLU A 39 -27.81 -2.10 -36.12
C GLU A 39 -28.86 -1.05 -35.78
N GLU A 40 -28.62 -0.25 -34.75
CA GLU A 40 -29.52 0.85 -34.36
C GLU A 40 -29.64 1.90 -35.49
N ARG A 41 -28.51 2.23 -36.10
CA ARG A 41 -28.50 3.11 -37.28
C ARG A 41 -29.30 2.55 -38.45
N ALA A 42 -29.11 1.29 -38.79
CA ALA A 42 -29.87 0.64 -39.85
C ALA A 42 -31.40 0.63 -39.57
N LYS A 43 -31.79 0.36 -38.32
CA LYS A 43 -33.20 0.48 -37.88
C LYS A 43 -33.74 1.89 -38.06
N MET A 44 -32.93 2.90 -37.75
CA MET A 44 -33.35 4.30 -37.94
C MET A 44 -33.41 4.71 -39.38
N GLU A 45 -32.58 4.16 -40.27
CA GLU A 45 -32.70 4.38 -41.71
C GLU A 45 -34.03 3.81 -42.28
N VAL A 46 -34.44 2.60 -41.84
CA VAL A 46 -35.73 2.02 -42.19
C VAL A 46 -36.89 2.83 -41.62
N TRP A 47 -36.76 3.29 -40.37
CA TRP A 47 -37.77 4.14 -39.74
C TRP A 47 -37.94 5.51 -40.45
N ALA A 48 -36.84 6.12 -40.88
CA ALA A 48 -36.83 7.35 -41.66
C ALA A 48 -37.50 7.17 -43.01
N GLU A 49 -37.23 6.06 -43.70
CA GLU A 49 -37.89 5.76 -44.99
C GLU A 49 -39.39 5.53 -44.82
N ALA A 50 -39.82 4.88 -43.69
CA ALA A 50 -41.24 4.77 -43.36
C ALA A 50 -41.89 6.15 -43.15
N MET A 51 -41.22 7.08 -42.47
CA MET A 51 -41.68 8.45 -42.31
C MET A 51 -41.78 9.19 -43.64
N ARG A 52 -40.82 8.99 -44.53
CA ARG A 52 -40.87 9.55 -45.89
C ARG A 52 -42.09 9.02 -46.65
N THR A 53 -42.32 7.72 -46.60
CA THR A 53 -43.47 7.08 -47.25
C THR A 53 -44.80 7.59 -46.69
N LEU A 54 -44.88 7.82 -45.37
CA LEU A 54 -46.07 8.37 -44.72
C LEU A 54 -46.39 9.81 -45.21
N ASN A 55 -45.34 10.64 -45.38
CA ASN A 55 -45.52 12.02 -45.87
C ASN A 55 -45.90 12.13 -47.37
N HIS A 56 -45.61 11.07 -48.17
CA HIS A 56 -45.97 10.99 -49.57
C HIS A 56 -47.09 9.97 -49.83
N ALA A 57 -47.81 9.57 -48.78
CA ALA A 57 -48.88 8.58 -48.88
C ALA A 57 -50.00 9.02 -49.83
N ASP A 58 -50.31 8.13 -50.80
CA ASP A 58 -51.42 8.24 -51.71
C ASP A 58 -52.49 7.15 -51.43
N GLU A 59 -53.59 7.14 -52.19
CA GLU A 59 -54.69 6.19 -51.98
C GLU A 59 -54.26 4.71 -52.11
N ASN A 60 -53.12 4.40 -52.74
CA ASN A 60 -52.60 3.06 -52.92
C ASN A 60 -51.54 2.66 -51.91
N THR A 61 -51.15 3.54 -51.00
CA THR A 61 -50.09 3.28 -49.98
C THR A 61 -50.67 2.46 -48.84
N ASP A 62 -50.00 1.31 -48.48
CA ASP A 62 -50.39 0.53 -47.34
C ASP A 62 -49.93 1.21 -46.05
N ILE A 63 -50.77 2.15 -45.58
CA ILE A 63 -50.54 2.93 -44.35
C ILE A 63 -50.38 2.06 -43.12
N ASN A 64 -51.01 0.87 -43.07
CA ASN A 64 -50.91 -0.03 -41.92
C ASN A 64 -49.50 -0.60 -41.79
N LEU A 65 -48.85 -0.96 -42.89
CA LEU A 65 -47.47 -1.41 -42.88
C LEU A 65 -46.51 -0.30 -42.41
N VAL A 66 -46.67 0.92 -42.93
CA VAL A 66 -45.87 2.09 -42.57
C VAL A 66 -46.00 2.42 -41.08
N LEU A 67 -47.23 2.49 -40.59
CA LEU A 67 -47.50 2.73 -39.16
C LEU A 67 -46.93 1.60 -38.28
N ARG A 68 -46.93 0.36 -38.74
CA ARG A 68 -46.35 -0.74 -38.02
C ARG A 68 -44.83 -0.60 -37.85
N VAL A 69 -44.14 -0.16 -38.92
CA VAL A 69 -42.69 0.12 -38.88
C VAL A 69 -42.42 1.28 -37.95
N ILE A 70 -43.14 2.39 -38.04
CA ILE A 70 -42.97 3.55 -37.16
C ILE A 70 -43.20 3.19 -35.70
N ASN A 71 -44.24 2.39 -35.43
CA ASN A 71 -44.58 1.94 -34.05
C ASN A 71 -43.66 0.86 -33.54
N SER A 72 -42.86 0.18 -34.36
CA SER A 72 -41.89 -0.83 -33.92
C SER A 72 -40.71 -0.24 -33.16
N ASN A 73 -40.41 1.06 -33.32
CA ASN A 73 -39.36 1.71 -32.56
C ASN A 73 -39.79 1.97 -31.10
N ASN A 74 -39.45 1.08 -30.18
CA ASN A 74 -39.77 1.16 -28.76
C ASN A 74 -38.55 1.48 -27.87
N THR A 75 -37.36 1.64 -28.44
CA THR A 75 -36.12 1.72 -27.67
C THR A 75 -35.24 2.92 -28.02
N ILE A 76 -35.24 3.35 -29.29
CA ILE A 76 -34.36 4.42 -29.75
C ILE A 76 -35.07 5.77 -29.59
N PRO A 77 -34.51 6.73 -28.83
CA PRO A 77 -35.04 8.07 -28.72
C PRO A 77 -34.96 8.82 -30.05
N VAL A 78 -36.05 9.44 -30.48
CA VAL A 78 -36.14 10.18 -31.75
C VAL A 78 -36.80 11.50 -31.56
N VAL A 79 -36.27 12.56 -32.20
CA VAL A 79 -36.88 13.87 -32.38
C VAL A 79 -36.86 14.20 -33.86
N VAL A 80 -38.02 14.57 -34.41
CA VAL A 80 -38.15 15.01 -35.78
C VAL A 80 -38.24 16.54 -35.81
N LEU A 81 -37.31 17.18 -36.50
CA LEU A 81 -37.26 18.63 -36.66
C LEU A 81 -37.61 19.05 -38.08
N ASP A 82 -38.29 20.17 -38.20
CA ASP A 82 -38.48 20.85 -39.48
C ASP A 82 -37.25 21.71 -39.86
N PRO A 83 -37.22 22.31 -41.09
CA PRO A 83 -36.11 23.17 -41.50
C PRO A 83 -35.88 24.40 -40.62
N ASN A 84 -36.88 24.80 -39.84
CA ASN A 84 -36.82 25.95 -38.92
C ASN A 84 -36.34 25.52 -37.51
N GLY A 85 -36.06 24.22 -37.30
CA GLY A 85 -35.67 23.65 -36.00
C GLY A 85 -36.82 23.45 -35.02
N GLN A 86 -38.08 23.47 -35.51
CA GLN A 86 -39.26 23.20 -34.68
C GLN A 86 -39.52 21.69 -34.60
N VAL A 87 -39.97 21.24 -33.43
CA VAL A 87 -40.27 19.82 -33.18
C VAL A 87 -41.60 19.42 -33.81
N GLN A 88 -41.57 18.53 -34.76
CA GLN A 88 -42.74 17.96 -35.41
C GLN A 88 -43.28 16.72 -34.69
N ALA A 89 -42.37 15.84 -34.25
CA ALA A 89 -42.72 14.64 -33.54
C ALA A 89 -41.55 14.18 -32.63
N TYR A 90 -41.85 13.40 -31.64
CA TYR A 90 -40.83 12.79 -30.79
C TYR A 90 -41.30 11.38 -30.32
N ARG A 91 -40.34 10.53 -29.99
CA ARG A 91 -40.61 9.18 -29.47
C ARG A 91 -39.50 8.66 -28.53
N ASN A 92 -39.89 7.87 -27.52
CA ASN A 92 -39.01 7.25 -26.56
C ASN A 92 -38.09 8.22 -25.77
N ILE A 93 -38.59 9.44 -25.55
CA ILE A 93 -37.89 10.46 -24.76
C ILE A 93 -38.64 10.65 -23.45
N ASP A 94 -37.89 10.58 -22.36
CA ASP A 94 -38.41 10.80 -21.02
C ASP A 94 -38.63 12.31 -20.80
N ILE A 95 -39.89 12.70 -20.75
CA ILE A 95 -40.33 14.10 -20.55
C ILE A 95 -40.87 14.35 -19.13
N ASP A 96 -40.84 13.36 -18.23
CA ASP A 96 -41.37 13.48 -16.87
C ASP A 96 -40.71 14.57 -16.03
N ARG A 97 -39.60 15.13 -16.52
CA ARG A 97 -38.86 16.23 -15.89
C ARG A 97 -39.27 17.61 -16.39
N CYS A 98 -40.21 17.70 -17.31
CA CYS A 98 -40.68 18.98 -17.88
C CYS A 98 -42.00 19.37 -17.21
N ASP A 99 -42.03 20.54 -16.56
CA ASP A 99 -43.21 21.00 -15.78
C ASP A 99 -44.36 21.48 -16.66
N ASN A 100 -44.09 21.89 -17.92
CA ASN A 100 -45.07 22.48 -18.84
C ASN A 100 -44.84 22.09 -20.31
N ALA A 101 -45.88 22.15 -21.16
CA ALA A 101 -45.80 21.87 -22.60
C ALA A 101 -44.77 22.74 -23.34
N ALA A 102 -44.65 24.03 -22.94
CA ALA A 102 -43.66 24.95 -23.49
C ALA A 102 -42.21 24.51 -23.12
N ASP A 103 -42.00 24.01 -21.92
CA ASP A 103 -40.72 23.49 -21.44
C ASP A 103 -40.33 22.21 -22.17
N THR A 104 -41.32 21.33 -22.41
CA THR A 104 -41.16 20.10 -23.20
C THR A 104 -40.70 20.42 -24.63
N THR A 105 -41.33 21.36 -25.28
CA THR A 105 -40.98 21.76 -26.66
C THR A 105 -39.59 22.39 -26.72
N ALA A 106 -39.23 23.23 -25.75
CA ALA A 106 -37.90 23.85 -25.65
C ALA A 106 -36.80 22.79 -25.36
N PHE A 107 -37.10 21.83 -24.52
CA PHE A 107 -36.19 20.69 -24.20
C PHE A 107 -35.96 19.85 -25.45
N LEU A 108 -37.02 19.42 -26.13
CA LEU A 108 -36.94 18.60 -27.35
C LEU A 108 -36.21 19.32 -28.49
N ALA A 109 -36.46 20.62 -28.67
CA ALA A 109 -35.76 21.42 -29.67
C ALA A 109 -34.25 21.53 -29.35
N ARG A 110 -33.88 21.74 -28.10
CA ARG A 110 -32.47 21.72 -27.66
C ARG A 110 -31.83 20.39 -27.93
N LEU A 111 -32.49 19.29 -27.56
CA LEU A 111 -31.99 17.92 -27.77
C LEU A 111 -31.80 17.63 -29.25
N GLY A 112 -32.80 17.95 -30.08
CA GLY A 112 -32.73 17.79 -31.51
C GLY A 112 -31.57 18.55 -32.15
N ASN A 113 -31.39 19.82 -31.78
CA ASN A 113 -30.28 20.65 -32.28
C ASN A 113 -28.91 20.11 -31.81
N GLN A 114 -28.81 19.55 -30.61
CA GLN A 114 -27.60 18.91 -30.12
C GLN A 114 -27.27 17.64 -30.93
N LEU A 115 -28.27 16.83 -31.26
CA LEU A 115 -28.13 15.66 -32.10
C LEU A 115 -27.73 16.02 -33.53
N LEU A 116 -28.29 17.07 -34.10
CA LEU A 116 -27.88 17.66 -35.38
C LEU A 116 -26.41 18.05 -35.38
N ALA A 117 -25.97 18.80 -34.36
CA ALA A 117 -24.58 19.21 -34.20
C ALA A 117 -23.62 18.00 -34.05
N SER A 118 -24.11 16.91 -33.47
CA SER A 118 -23.34 15.63 -33.29
C SER A 118 -23.39 14.73 -34.53
N ASN A 119 -23.97 15.17 -35.64
CA ASN A 119 -24.16 14.41 -36.89
C ASN A 119 -24.95 13.09 -36.68
N ARG A 120 -25.89 13.09 -35.71
CA ARG A 120 -26.79 11.98 -35.40
C ARG A 120 -28.19 12.22 -35.92
N PHE A 121 -28.31 12.36 -37.25
CA PHE A 121 -29.57 12.59 -37.90
C PHE A 121 -29.63 11.94 -39.28
N ILE A 122 -30.84 11.75 -39.76
CA ILE A 122 -31.13 11.31 -41.12
C ILE A 122 -32.03 12.37 -41.74
N ARG A 123 -31.59 13.01 -42.82
CA ARG A 123 -32.37 14.02 -43.54
C ARG A 123 -33.26 13.36 -44.57
N ILE A 124 -34.53 13.69 -44.54
CA ILE A 124 -35.56 13.19 -45.47
C ILE A 124 -36.08 14.38 -46.28
N ALA A 125 -35.95 14.33 -47.61
CA ALA A 125 -36.56 15.30 -48.50
C ALA A 125 -38.08 15.03 -48.64
N LEU A 126 -38.89 16.06 -48.45
CA LEU A 126 -40.34 15.99 -48.57
C LEU A 126 -40.86 16.41 -49.94
N ASP A 127 -40.01 17.06 -50.76
CA ASP A 127 -40.35 17.50 -52.09
C ASP A 127 -39.15 17.35 -53.03
N ASP A 128 -39.38 17.27 -54.35
CA ASP A 128 -38.30 17.18 -55.34
C ASP A 128 -37.32 18.37 -55.28
N ASN A 129 -37.78 19.48 -54.72
CA ASN A 129 -36.96 20.68 -54.48
C ASN A 129 -36.28 20.62 -53.12
N ARG A 130 -35.09 20.01 -53.05
CA ARG A 130 -34.28 19.75 -51.83
C ARG A 130 -33.98 20.95 -50.95
N SER A 131 -34.37 22.18 -51.36
CA SER A 131 -34.00 23.40 -50.65
C SER A 131 -35.05 23.90 -49.65
N THR A 132 -36.33 23.49 -49.73
CA THR A 132 -37.40 24.04 -48.92
C THR A 132 -38.27 23.05 -48.17
N GLY A 133 -38.24 21.75 -48.52
CA GLY A 133 -39.07 20.73 -47.90
C GLY A 133 -38.22 19.53 -47.45
N TYR A 134 -37.68 19.57 -46.23
CA TYR A 134 -37.03 18.44 -45.62
C TYR A 134 -37.39 18.35 -44.13
N ILE A 135 -37.25 17.19 -43.57
CA ILE A 135 -37.28 16.94 -42.14
C ILE A 135 -36.02 16.24 -41.71
N ASP A 136 -35.52 16.58 -40.53
CA ASP A 136 -34.34 15.95 -39.89
C ASP A 136 -34.82 15.01 -38.81
N VAL A 137 -34.61 13.71 -38.99
CA VAL A 137 -34.88 12.66 -38.02
C VAL A 137 -33.64 12.55 -37.13
N CYS A 138 -33.65 13.22 -36.01
CA CYS A 138 -32.56 13.17 -35.02
C CYS A 138 -32.79 11.99 -34.09
N TYR A 139 -31.76 11.16 -33.87
CA TYR A 139 -31.84 9.98 -32.98
C TYR A 139 -30.67 9.92 -32.04
N ASP A 140 -30.92 9.37 -30.85
CA ASP A 140 -29.88 9.14 -29.85
C ASP A 140 -29.73 7.65 -29.57
N ASP A 141 -28.64 7.27 -28.90
CA ASP A 141 -28.38 5.90 -28.50
C ASP A 141 -29.49 5.36 -27.59
N SER A 142 -29.93 4.15 -27.81
CA SER A 142 -30.88 3.49 -26.91
C SER A 142 -30.35 3.38 -25.49
N LEU A 143 -31.24 3.25 -24.52
CA LEU A 143 -30.84 3.03 -23.13
C LEU A 143 -29.92 1.81 -22.98
N MET A 144 -30.14 0.77 -23.79
CA MET A 144 -29.34 -0.45 -23.80
C MET A 144 -27.92 -0.16 -24.29
N LEU A 145 -27.77 0.55 -25.39
CA LEU A 145 -26.47 0.93 -25.95
C LEU A 145 -25.67 1.82 -24.98
N ARG A 146 -26.33 2.81 -24.36
CA ARG A 146 -25.72 3.66 -23.33
C ARG A 146 -25.21 2.86 -22.13
N ARG A 147 -26.02 1.91 -21.63
CA ARG A 147 -25.59 1.02 -20.54
C ARG A 147 -24.40 0.16 -20.95
N LEU A 148 -24.44 -0.39 -22.16
CA LEU A 148 -23.36 -1.21 -22.69
C LEU A 148 -22.07 -0.39 -22.88
N ALA A 149 -22.19 0.86 -23.33
CA ALA A 149 -21.05 1.77 -23.49
C ALA A 149 -20.38 2.15 -22.16
N SER A 150 -21.08 2.08 -21.04
CA SER A 150 -20.48 2.28 -19.70
C SER A 150 -19.76 1.05 -19.14
N TYR A 151 -20.03 -0.14 -19.66
CA TYR A 151 -19.51 -1.41 -19.16
C TYR A 151 -17.96 -1.52 -19.18
N PRO A 152 -17.25 -1.07 -20.23
CA PRO A 152 -15.79 -1.07 -20.24
C PRO A 152 -15.16 -0.28 -19.10
N TYR A 153 -15.75 0.84 -18.69
CA TYR A 153 -15.25 1.65 -17.56
C TYR A 153 -15.43 0.95 -16.21
N ILE A 154 -16.58 0.30 -16.02
CA ILE A 154 -16.85 -0.50 -14.82
C ILE A 154 -15.85 -1.66 -14.74
N GLN A 155 -15.66 -2.37 -15.86
CA GLN A 155 -14.73 -3.48 -15.97
C GLN A 155 -13.28 -3.04 -15.68
N LEU A 156 -12.84 -1.90 -16.22
CA LEU A 156 -11.51 -1.33 -15.93
C LEU A 156 -11.33 -1.05 -14.44
N GLY A 157 -12.37 -0.50 -13.79
CA GLY A 157 -12.38 -0.27 -12.35
C GLY A 157 -12.21 -1.57 -11.53
N VAL A 158 -12.94 -2.61 -11.89
CA VAL A 158 -12.86 -3.94 -11.24
C VAL A 158 -11.47 -4.56 -11.42
N VAL A 159 -10.91 -4.50 -12.64
CA VAL A 159 -9.57 -5.03 -12.91
C VAL A 159 -8.50 -4.25 -12.13
N MET A 160 -8.59 -2.92 -12.08
CA MET A 160 -7.67 -2.09 -11.32
C MET A 160 -7.72 -2.44 -9.83
N LEU A 161 -8.92 -2.59 -9.25
CA LEU A 161 -9.10 -3.02 -7.87
C LEU A 161 -8.46 -4.39 -7.61
N PHE A 162 -8.68 -5.35 -8.51
CA PHE A 162 -8.08 -6.68 -8.42
C PHE A 162 -6.54 -6.62 -8.44
N VAL A 163 -5.95 -5.83 -9.33
CA VAL A 163 -4.49 -5.66 -9.42
C VAL A 163 -3.93 -5.06 -8.13
N VAL A 164 -4.59 -4.05 -7.56
CA VAL A 164 -4.18 -3.43 -6.29
C VAL A 164 -4.20 -4.48 -5.15
N ILE A 165 -5.27 -5.25 -5.03
CA ILE A 165 -5.39 -6.32 -4.03
C ILE A 165 -4.30 -7.38 -4.23
N ALA A 166 -4.05 -7.80 -5.47
CA ALA A 166 -3.02 -8.79 -5.81
C ALA A 166 -1.61 -8.29 -5.44
N ILE A 167 -1.28 -7.03 -5.75
CA ILE A 167 0.00 -6.42 -5.38
C ILE A 167 0.14 -6.37 -3.85
N PHE A 168 -0.91 -5.94 -3.14
CA PHE A 168 -0.90 -5.88 -1.68
C PHE A 168 -0.68 -7.28 -1.06
N ALA A 169 -1.38 -8.29 -1.56
CA ALA A 169 -1.23 -9.68 -1.12
C ALA A 169 0.19 -10.23 -1.39
N LEU A 170 0.79 -9.90 -2.54
CA LEU A 170 2.16 -10.29 -2.89
C LEU A 170 3.18 -9.65 -1.94
N LEU A 171 3.05 -8.36 -1.67
CA LEU A 171 3.95 -7.63 -0.77
C LEU A 171 3.85 -8.14 0.67
N THR A 172 2.64 -8.41 1.16
CA THR A 172 2.40 -8.95 2.50
C THR A 172 2.94 -10.37 2.64
N SER A 173 2.71 -11.22 1.65
CA SER A 173 3.25 -12.60 1.61
C SER A 173 4.78 -12.62 1.65
N LYS A 174 5.44 -11.72 0.90
CA LYS A 174 6.91 -11.63 0.89
C LYS A 174 7.48 -11.22 2.26
N ARG A 175 6.83 -10.28 2.94
CA ARG A 175 7.22 -9.87 4.31
C ARG A 175 7.06 -11.01 5.31
N ALA A 176 5.94 -11.73 5.26
CA ALA A 176 5.68 -12.86 6.13
C ALA A 176 6.70 -14.02 5.94
N GLU A 177 7.10 -14.28 4.71
CA GLU A 177 8.11 -15.30 4.38
C GLU A 177 9.50 -14.91 4.93
N GLN A 178 9.92 -13.66 4.73
CA GLN A 178 11.18 -13.16 5.29
C GLN A 178 11.19 -13.27 6.82
N ASN A 179 10.08 -12.96 7.47
CA ASN A 179 9.94 -13.07 8.92
C ASN A 179 10.05 -14.52 9.41
N LYS A 180 9.41 -15.48 8.71
CA LYS A 180 9.51 -16.90 9.06
C LYS A 180 10.93 -17.43 8.97
N VAL A 181 11.68 -17.07 7.94
CA VAL A 181 13.09 -17.48 7.78
C VAL A 181 13.94 -16.92 8.92
N TRP A 182 13.77 -15.65 9.28
CA TRP A 182 14.51 -15.04 10.40
C TRP A 182 14.18 -15.69 11.75
N VAL A 183 12.91 -15.93 12.03
CA VAL A 183 12.45 -16.59 13.26
C VAL A 183 13.01 -18.01 13.33
N GLY A 184 12.91 -18.77 12.25
CA GLY A 184 13.45 -20.12 12.19
C GLY A 184 14.96 -20.16 12.38
N LEU A 185 15.71 -19.29 11.68
CA LEU A 185 17.16 -19.21 11.81
C LEU A 185 17.58 -18.80 13.23
N SER A 186 16.91 -17.81 13.82
CA SER A 186 17.21 -17.35 15.18
C SER A 186 16.98 -18.44 16.22
N LYS A 187 15.86 -19.16 16.12
CA LYS A 187 15.53 -20.26 17.03
C LYS A 187 16.54 -21.41 16.89
N GLU A 188 16.87 -21.81 15.66
CA GLU A 188 17.84 -22.85 15.39
C GLU A 188 19.22 -22.45 15.88
N THR A 189 19.69 -21.24 15.59
CA THR A 189 20.98 -20.75 16.08
C THR A 189 21.04 -20.74 17.61
N ALA A 190 19.97 -20.31 18.29
CA ALA A 190 19.91 -20.32 19.74
C ALA A 190 20.04 -21.76 20.32
N HIS A 191 19.32 -22.70 19.68
CA HIS A 191 19.36 -24.11 20.10
C HIS A 191 20.74 -24.73 19.88
N GLN A 192 21.34 -24.53 18.72
CA GLN A 192 22.66 -25.03 18.37
C GLN A 192 23.78 -24.41 19.22
N LEU A 193 23.64 -23.19 19.67
CA LEU A 193 24.58 -22.54 20.59
C LEU A 193 24.35 -22.94 22.06
N GLY A 194 23.11 -23.18 22.46
CA GLY A 194 22.75 -23.49 23.85
C GLY A 194 23.45 -24.76 24.37
N THR A 195 23.50 -25.81 23.56
CA THR A 195 24.13 -27.10 23.95
C THR A 195 25.63 -26.95 24.28
N PRO A 196 26.49 -26.40 23.39
CA PRO A 196 27.91 -26.22 23.72
C PRO A 196 28.16 -25.23 24.86
N ILE A 197 27.31 -24.20 24.99
CA ILE A 197 27.40 -23.21 26.07
C ILE A 197 27.12 -23.87 27.41
N SER A 198 26.11 -24.76 27.51
CA SER A 198 25.82 -25.52 28.73
C SER A 198 26.97 -26.42 29.12
N SER A 199 27.65 -27.07 28.16
CA SER A 199 28.83 -27.86 28.41
C SER A 199 30.01 -27.03 28.91
N LEU A 200 30.23 -25.83 28.31
CA LEU A 200 31.26 -24.89 28.76
C LEU A 200 30.98 -24.39 30.17
N MET A 201 29.73 -24.11 30.54
CA MET A 201 29.36 -23.73 31.91
C MET A 201 29.72 -24.84 32.90
N ALA A 202 29.38 -26.12 32.59
CA ALA A 202 29.71 -27.25 33.43
C ALA A 202 31.24 -27.42 33.60
N TRP A 203 32.00 -27.24 32.53
CA TRP A 203 33.46 -27.33 32.61
C TRP A 203 34.08 -26.22 33.44
N VAL A 204 33.57 -24.98 33.32
CA VAL A 204 34.02 -23.83 34.15
C VAL A 204 33.73 -24.10 35.63
N GLU A 205 32.58 -24.71 35.95
CA GLU A 205 32.22 -25.07 37.31
C GLU A 205 33.15 -26.11 37.91
N ILE A 206 33.48 -27.17 37.15
CA ILE A 206 34.46 -28.20 37.53
C ILE A 206 35.85 -27.58 37.74
N LEU A 207 36.28 -26.69 36.84
CA LEU A 207 37.56 -26.00 36.96
C LEU A 207 37.61 -25.10 38.20
N ARG A 208 36.53 -24.41 38.54
CA ARG A 208 36.44 -23.58 39.73
C ARG A 208 36.54 -24.37 41.01
N GLU A 209 35.97 -25.59 41.05
CA GLU A 209 36.12 -26.49 42.18
C GLU A 209 37.53 -27.07 42.28
N SER A 210 38.14 -27.41 41.12
CA SER A 210 39.47 -28.02 41.09
C SER A 210 40.62 -27.05 41.32
N TYR A 211 40.44 -25.80 40.91
CA TYR A 211 41.49 -24.75 40.98
C TYR A 211 40.89 -23.41 41.49
N PRO A 212 40.49 -23.35 42.79
CA PRO A 212 39.74 -22.22 43.33
C PRO A 212 40.52 -20.88 43.36
N ASP A 213 41.85 -20.93 43.36
CA ASP A 213 42.73 -19.77 43.41
C ASP A 213 43.12 -19.20 42.01
N ASP A 214 42.72 -19.88 40.92
CA ASP A 214 43.07 -19.44 39.58
C ASP A 214 42.24 -18.23 39.15
N GLN A 215 42.90 -17.12 38.81
CA GLN A 215 42.29 -15.86 38.46
C GLN A 215 41.65 -15.88 37.02
N LEU A 216 41.99 -16.86 36.17
CA LEU A 216 41.43 -16.97 34.82
C LEU A 216 40.03 -17.59 34.82
N ILE A 217 39.70 -18.42 35.81
CA ILE A 217 38.41 -19.11 35.88
C ILE A 217 37.21 -18.15 35.97
N PRO A 218 37.25 -17.09 36.82
CA PRO A 218 36.20 -16.05 36.82
C PRO A 218 36.05 -15.32 35.50
N GLU A 219 37.15 -15.11 34.76
CA GLU A 219 37.08 -14.47 33.42
C GLU A 219 36.41 -15.41 32.41
N MET A 220 36.77 -16.70 32.41
CA MET A 220 36.12 -17.74 31.61
C MET A 220 34.62 -17.84 31.92
N GLU A 221 34.24 -17.86 33.19
CA GLU A 221 32.85 -17.88 33.61
C GLU A 221 32.07 -16.67 33.07
N ASN A 222 32.63 -15.48 33.12
CA ASN A 222 32.04 -14.27 32.58
C ASN A 222 31.86 -14.35 31.07
N ASP A 223 32.81 -14.89 30.33
CA ASP A 223 32.72 -15.04 28.88
C ASP A 223 31.67 -16.10 28.49
N VAL A 224 31.56 -17.22 29.19
CA VAL A 224 30.53 -18.21 28.94
C VAL A 224 29.14 -17.68 29.28
N LYS A 225 28.97 -16.96 30.40
CA LYS A 225 27.73 -16.25 30.74
C LYS A 225 27.33 -15.26 29.64
N ARG A 226 28.30 -14.60 29.04
CA ARG A 226 28.06 -13.68 27.91
C ARG A 226 27.58 -14.43 26.66
N LEU A 227 28.16 -15.60 26.34
CA LEU A 227 27.69 -16.44 25.24
C LEU A 227 26.26 -16.91 25.49
N GLN A 228 25.93 -17.30 26.71
CA GLN A 228 24.58 -17.69 27.11
C GLN A 228 23.57 -16.55 26.90
N LEU A 229 23.91 -15.33 27.35
CA LEU A 229 23.06 -14.18 27.15
C LEU A 229 22.79 -13.90 25.64
N ILE A 230 23.79 -14.11 24.77
CA ILE A 230 23.64 -13.97 23.34
C ILE A 230 22.69 -15.04 22.79
N ALA A 231 22.85 -16.31 23.19
CA ALA A 231 21.98 -17.40 22.78
C ALA A 231 20.52 -17.18 23.22
N ASP A 232 20.32 -16.74 24.47
CA ASP A 232 19.00 -16.40 25.00
C ASP A 232 18.33 -15.25 24.24
N ARG A 233 19.09 -14.25 23.83
CA ARG A 233 18.58 -13.14 22.99
C ARG A 233 18.13 -13.61 21.62
N PHE A 234 18.89 -14.53 20.98
CA PHE A 234 18.48 -15.17 19.72
C PHE A 234 17.23 -16.04 19.89
N SER A 235 17.13 -16.78 21.01
CA SER A 235 15.93 -17.55 21.35
C SER A 235 14.68 -16.67 21.47
N LYS A 236 14.80 -15.53 22.15
CA LYS A 236 13.69 -14.57 22.32
C LYS A 236 13.23 -13.96 21.00
N ILE A 237 14.13 -13.75 20.02
CA ILE A 237 13.74 -13.32 18.65
C ILE A 237 12.88 -14.39 17.99
N GLY A 238 13.18 -15.66 18.22
CA GLY A 238 12.43 -16.80 17.68
C GLY A 238 11.06 -17.05 18.33
N SER A 239 10.84 -16.58 19.57
CA SER A 239 9.67 -16.93 20.39
C SER A 239 8.59 -15.85 20.48
N LEU A 240 8.71 -14.71 19.76
CA LEU A 240 7.76 -13.58 19.84
C LEU A 240 7.49 -13.15 21.29
N PRO A 241 8.48 -12.55 21.98
CA PRO A 241 8.36 -12.21 23.39
C PRO A 241 7.26 -11.16 23.62
N GLU A 242 6.37 -11.41 24.57
CA GLU A 242 5.32 -10.48 24.93
C GLU A 242 5.88 -9.23 25.60
N PRO A 243 5.51 -8.02 25.12
CA PRO A 243 5.84 -6.78 25.79
C PRO A 243 5.07 -6.66 27.11
N VAL A 244 5.77 -6.41 28.22
CA VAL A 244 5.21 -6.17 29.56
C VAL A 244 5.30 -4.71 29.91
N ASP A 245 4.47 -4.27 30.84
CA ASP A 245 4.52 -2.90 31.38
C ASP A 245 5.79 -2.75 32.22
N THR A 246 6.67 -1.83 31.82
CA THR A 246 8.04 -1.73 32.34
C THR A 246 8.40 -0.26 32.54
N ASP A 247 9.13 0.06 33.61
CA ASP A 247 9.76 1.37 33.74
C ASP A 247 10.99 1.46 32.84
N LEU A 248 10.86 2.26 31.79
CA LEU A 248 11.93 2.47 30.81
C LEU A 248 13.16 3.11 31.43
N LYS A 249 12.99 3.98 32.45
CA LYS A 249 14.10 4.66 33.11
C LYS A 249 15.05 3.65 33.79
N GLU A 250 14.51 2.65 34.47
CA GLU A 250 15.32 1.59 35.10
C GLU A 250 16.09 0.79 34.05
N VAL A 251 15.41 0.40 32.97
CA VAL A 251 16.03 -0.34 31.86
C VAL A 251 17.17 0.46 31.24
N MET A 252 16.95 1.78 31.01
CA MET A 252 17.96 2.64 30.41
C MET A 252 19.14 2.87 31.35
N GLN A 253 18.90 3.03 32.68
CA GLN A 253 19.97 3.13 33.66
C GLN A 253 20.85 1.88 33.65
N HIS A 254 20.22 0.71 33.69
CA HIS A 254 20.94 -0.56 33.69
C HIS A 254 21.84 -0.73 32.44
N VAL A 255 21.32 -0.42 31.26
CA VAL A 255 22.10 -0.48 30.02
C VAL A 255 23.26 0.51 30.03
N VAL A 256 23.02 1.74 30.46
CA VAL A 256 24.07 2.76 30.45
C VAL A 256 25.18 2.42 31.46
N ASP A 257 24.84 1.92 32.64
CA ASP A 257 25.80 1.47 33.65
C ASP A 257 26.63 0.28 33.15
N TYR A 258 25.98 -0.65 32.40
CA TYR A 258 26.64 -1.75 31.78
C TYR A 258 27.63 -1.30 30.69
N MET A 259 27.21 -0.37 29.84
CA MET A 259 28.05 0.15 28.74
C MET A 259 29.21 1.00 29.27
N ASP A 260 28.98 1.83 30.29
CA ASP A 260 29.99 2.71 30.87
C ASP A 260 31.17 1.89 31.47
N ARG A 261 30.87 0.76 32.10
CA ARG A 261 31.90 -0.17 32.63
C ARG A 261 32.70 -0.90 31.56
N ARG A 262 32.16 -1.04 30.35
CA ARG A 262 32.76 -1.82 29.24
C ARG A 262 33.37 -1.00 28.14
N THR A 263 33.14 0.28 28.12
CA THR A 263 33.76 1.20 27.17
C THR A 263 35.00 1.84 27.70
N SER A 264 35.87 2.32 26.84
CA SER A 264 37.07 3.06 27.22
C SER A 264 36.69 4.28 28.07
N LYS A 265 37.48 4.62 29.07
CA LYS A 265 37.33 5.85 29.86
C LYS A 265 37.37 7.14 29.02
N ARG A 266 37.82 7.05 27.76
CA ARG A 266 37.81 8.15 26.80
C ARG A 266 36.41 8.39 26.17
N VAL A 267 35.48 7.46 26.37
CA VAL A 267 34.08 7.61 25.94
C VAL A 267 33.26 8.08 27.12
N LYS A 268 32.71 9.28 27.00
CA LYS A 268 31.87 9.88 28.05
C LYS A 268 30.40 9.56 27.78
N MET A 269 29.71 8.95 28.76
CA MET A 269 28.27 8.69 28.72
C MET A 269 27.48 9.76 29.45
N ILE A 270 26.58 10.47 28.74
CA ILE A 270 25.69 11.48 29.32
C ILE A 270 24.25 10.95 29.31
N ARG A 271 23.58 11.02 30.45
CA ARG A 271 22.20 10.62 30.69
C ARG A 271 21.32 11.86 30.81
N ARG A 272 20.23 11.87 30.04
CA ARG A 272 19.19 12.91 30.11
C ARG A 272 17.84 12.22 30.26
N PHE A 273 17.50 11.86 31.49
CA PHE A 273 16.26 11.15 31.82
C PHE A 273 15.34 12.07 32.64
N PRO A 274 14.01 11.93 32.50
CA PRO A 274 13.06 12.66 33.32
C PRO A 274 13.12 12.20 34.79
N ASP A 275 12.65 13.04 35.69
CA ASP A 275 12.68 12.74 37.13
C ASP A 275 11.69 11.64 37.53
N GLY A 276 10.58 11.47 36.81
CA GLY A 276 9.54 10.49 37.09
C GLY A 276 9.75 9.13 36.43
N GLU A 277 8.87 8.17 36.74
CA GLU A 277 8.76 6.90 36.04
C GLU A 277 8.29 7.12 34.62
N VAL A 278 8.82 6.34 33.68
CA VAL A 278 8.41 6.32 32.26
C VAL A 278 7.87 4.94 31.90
N ARG A 279 6.57 4.75 32.00
CA ARG A 279 5.93 3.46 31.73
C ARG A 279 5.76 3.20 30.24
N VAL A 280 6.26 2.05 29.76
CA VAL A 280 6.14 1.60 28.38
C VAL A 280 5.91 0.09 28.34
N ARG A 281 5.23 -0.39 27.30
CA ARG A 281 5.11 -1.84 27.05
C ARG A 281 6.26 -2.33 26.19
N ILE A 282 7.24 -2.96 26.83
CA ILE A 282 8.44 -3.50 26.16
C ILE A 282 8.84 -4.84 26.77
N ASN A 283 9.64 -5.60 26.02
CA ASN A 283 10.47 -6.65 26.56
C ASN A 283 11.83 -6.03 26.93
N ALA A 284 12.10 -5.88 28.24
CA ALA A 284 13.28 -5.18 28.75
C ALA A 284 14.58 -5.71 28.11
N SER A 285 14.82 -7.02 28.11
CA SER A 285 16.08 -7.60 27.61
C SER A 285 16.32 -7.40 26.10
N LEU A 286 15.26 -7.39 25.30
CA LEU A 286 15.38 -7.07 23.88
C LEU A 286 15.57 -5.58 23.64
N PHE A 287 14.92 -4.74 24.44
CA PHE A 287 15.11 -3.30 24.33
C PHE A 287 16.50 -2.87 24.80
N GLU A 288 17.02 -3.43 25.90
CA GLU A 288 18.41 -3.28 26.31
C GLU A 288 19.37 -3.61 25.16
N TRP A 289 19.13 -4.70 24.45
CA TRP A 289 19.95 -5.07 23.31
C TRP A 289 19.92 -4.07 22.16
N VAL A 290 18.75 -3.44 21.91
CA VAL A 290 18.66 -2.34 20.94
C VAL A 290 19.60 -1.19 21.34
N ILE A 291 19.54 -0.76 22.59
CA ILE A 291 20.36 0.35 23.10
C ILE A 291 21.84 -0.02 23.09
N GLU A 292 22.21 -1.21 23.56
CA GLU A 292 23.58 -1.72 23.44
C GLU A 292 24.11 -1.67 22.00
N ASN A 293 23.31 -2.09 21.01
CA ASN A 293 23.71 -2.06 19.61
C ASN A 293 23.94 -0.62 19.11
N LEU A 294 23.09 0.32 19.52
CA LEU A 294 23.26 1.72 19.17
C LEU A 294 24.52 2.29 19.82
N CYS A 295 24.75 2.03 21.12
CA CYS A 295 25.94 2.46 21.83
C CYS A 295 27.24 1.86 21.25
N LYS A 296 27.25 0.57 20.93
CA LYS A 296 28.40 -0.07 20.27
C LYS A 296 28.71 0.54 18.91
N ASN A 297 27.65 0.85 18.14
CA ASN A 297 27.82 1.54 16.87
C ASN A 297 28.35 2.97 17.03
N ALA A 298 27.94 3.66 18.08
CA ALA A 298 28.44 4.97 18.46
C ALA A 298 29.94 4.94 18.84
N VAL A 299 30.35 4.00 19.73
CA VAL A 299 31.76 3.80 20.10
C VAL A 299 32.63 3.52 18.88
N ASP A 300 32.18 2.64 17.99
CA ASP A 300 32.89 2.32 16.75
C ASP A 300 33.00 3.53 15.80
N ALA A 301 31.92 4.34 15.74
CA ALA A 301 31.90 5.55 14.90
C ALA A 301 32.83 6.65 15.42
N MET A 302 33.07 6.66 16.72
CA MET A 302 33.98 7.59 17.41
C MET A 302 35.43 7.09 17.50
N GLY A 303 35.70 5.84 17.08
CA GLY A 303 37.05 5.25 17.23
C GLY A 303 37.47 5.06 18.68
N GLY A 304 36.52 4.90 19.60
CA GLY A 304 36.75 4.66 21.03
C GLY A 304 37.02 5.92 21.87
N GLU A 305 36.76 7.13 21.35
CA GLU A 305 36.90 8.39 22.06
C GLU A 305 35.82 9.40 21.64
N GLY A 306 35.08 9.96 22.59
CA GLY A 306 34.02 10.92 22.32
C GLY A 306 32.90 10.88 23.34
N THR A 307 31.72 11.36 22.95
CA THR A 307 30.58 11.46 23.85
C THR A 307 29.35 10.76 23.27
N ILE A 308 28.69 9.94 24.08
CA ILE A 308 27.39 9.37 23.80
C ILE A 308 26.37 10.02 24.73
N THR A 309 25.35 10.67 24.19
CA THR A 309 24.23 11.22 24.97
C THR A 309 22.99 10.37 24.76
N ILE A 310 22.41 9.89 25.84
CA ILE A 310 21.19 9.11 25.84
C ILE A 310 20.09 9.93 26.50
N THR A 311 19.04 10.23 25.74
CA THR A 311 17.91 11.05 26.19
C THR A 311 16.63 10.22 26.19
N VAL A 312 15.88 10.29 27.28
CA VAL A 312 14.51 9.78 27.37
C VAL A 312 13.59 10.96 27.60
N ALA A 313 12.54 11.08 26.80
CA ALA A 313 11.56 12.17 26.90
C ALA A 313 10.17 11.67 26.56
N GLU A 314 9.15 12.39 27.00
CA GLU A 314 7.77 12.18 26.56
C GLU A 314 7.34 13.34 25.66
N GLU A 315 6.95 13.03 24.41
CA GLU A 315 6.49 14.01 23.44
C GLU A 315 5.16 13.56 22.84
N GLN A 316 4.14 14.39 22.90
CA GLN A 316 2.82 14.16 22.26
C GLN A 316 2.20 12.78 22.58
N GLY A 317 2.36 12.29 23.82
CA GLY A 317 1.83 11.00 24.26
C GLY A 317 2.62 9.78 23.76
N LYS A 318 3.83 9.99 23.28
CA LYS A 318 4.80 8.95 22.91
C LYS A 318 6.02 9.06 23.81
N THR A 319 6.64 7.95 24.09
CA THR A 319 7.95 7.90 24.75
C THR A 319 9.04 7.89 23.69
N ILE A 320 9.98 8.82 23.83
CA ILE A 320 11.10 9.03 22.90
C ILE A 320 12.40 8.61 23.58
N VAL A 321 13.19 7.83 22.87
CA VAL A 321 14.56 7.51 23.25
C VAL A 321 15.49 7.96 22.13
N GLU A 322 16.48 8.80 22.45
CA GLU A 322 17.50 9.25 21.52
C GLU A 322 18.88 8.80 21.98
N VAL A 323 19.66 8.23 21.08
CA VAL A 323 21.07 7.91 21.26
C VAL A 323 21.87 8.74 20.27
N SER A 324 22.65 9.67 20.79
CA SER A 324 23.45 10.63 20.01
C SER A 324 24.94 10.41 20.27
N ASP A 325 25.72 10.35 19.21
CA ASP A 325 27.18 10.22 19.27
C ASP A 325 27.89 11.42 18.60
N THR A 326 29.16 11.62 18.92
CA THR A 326 30.05 12.62 18.32
C THR A 326 31.00 11.99 17.29
N GLY A 327 30.62 10.90 16.68
CA GLY A 327 31.47 10.14 15.77
C GLY A 327 31.52 10.68 14.33
N LYS A 328 31.99 9.85 13.42
CA LYS A 328 32.20 10.20 12.01
C LYS A 328 30.94 10.50 11.20
N GLY A 329 29.75 10.25 11.74
CA GLY A 329 28.49 10.43 11.06
C GLY A 329 28.24 9.43 9.92
N ILE A 330 27.07 9.56 9.26
CA ILE A 330 26.61 8.70 8.17
C ILE A 330 26.41 9.54 6.91
N ARG A 331 26.95 9.11 5.78
CA ARG A 331 26.78 9.81 4.49
C ARG A 331 25.31 9.80 4.06
N LYS A 332 24.81 10.86 3.48
CA LYS A 332 23.41 11.02 3.02
C LYS A 332 22.91 9.84 2.15
N LYS A 333 23.76 9.31 1.28
CA LYS A 333 23.42 8.15 0.41
C LYS A 333 23.21 6.85 1.19
N ASP A 334 23.81 6.72 2.36
CA ASP A 334 23.77 5.51 3.18
C ASP A 334 22.61 5.52 4.18
N LEU A 335 22.03 6.69 4.53
CA LEU A 335 20.96 6.85 5.51
C LEU A 335 19.74 5.94 5.26
N ARG A 336 19.37 5.72 4.00
CA ARG A 336 18.25 4.85 3.62
C ARG A 336 18.58 3.36 3.76
N ASN A 337 19.86 3.01 3.83
CA ASN A 337 20.33 1.64 3.77
C ASN A 337 20.85 1.11 5.12
N VAL A 338 21.12 1.99 6.10
CA VAL A 338 21.74 1.59 7.39
C VAL A 338 20.95 0.53 8.16
N PHE A 339 19.63 0.45 7.95
CA PHE A 339 18.77 -0.57 8.56
C PHE A 339 18.55 -1.81 7.67
N ARG A 340 19.17 -1.89 6.48
CA ARG A 340 19.07 -3.09 5.63
C ARG A 340 19.95 -4.21 6.20
N PRO A 341 19.43 -5.45 6.29
CA PRO A 341 20.25 -6.59 6.72
C PRO A 341 21.49 -6.72 5.83
N GLY A 342 22.64 -6.95 6.48
CA GLY A 342 23.93 -7.11 5.78
C GLY A 342 24.60 -5.78 5.37
N PHE A 343 23.97 -4.62 5.62
CA PHE A 343 24.63 -3.34 5.34
C PHE A 343 25.66 -3.01 6.43
N THR A 344 26.90 -2.87 6.04
CA THR A 344 28.02 -2.49 6.93
C THR A 344 29.07 -1.67 6.19
N THR A 345 29.64 -0.71 6.87
CA THR A 345 30.83 0.03 6.43
C THR A 345 32.11 -0.41 7.16
N LYS A 346 31.97 -1.42 8.05
CA LYS A 346 33.08 -1.95 8.86
C LYS A 346 33.77 -3.09 8.10
N LYS A 347 35.10 -3.20 8.24
CA LYS A 347 35.87 -4.36 7.70
C LYS A 347 35.49 -5.68 8.36
N ARG A 348 35.08 -5.66 9.64
CA ARG A 348 34.60 -6.80 10.41
C ARG A 348 33.21 -6.50 10.96
N GLY A 349 32.22 -7.32 10.64
CA GLY A 349 30.85 -7.20 11.11
C GLY A 349 29.84 -7.64 10.04
N TRP A 350 28.79 -8.30 10.46
CA TRP A 350 27.77 -8.92 9.59
C TRP A 350 26.72 -7.93 9.11
N GLY A 351 26.76 -6.67 9.57
CA GLY A 351 25.75 -5.66 9.20
C GLY A 351 24.34 -5.97 9.72
N LEU A 352 24.20 -6.76 10.77
CA LEU A 352 22.91 -7.21 11.29
C LEU A 352 22.38 -6.37 12.47
N GLY A 353 23.26 -5.65 13.20
CA GLY A 353 22.89 -4.96 14.45
C GLY A 353 21.75 -3.96 14.30
N LEU A 354 21.86 -3.01 13.35
CA LEU A 354 20.82 -2.00 13.13
C LEU A 354 19.54 -2.59 12.52
N SER A 355 19.64 -3.58 11.65
CA SER A 355 18.46 -4.25 11.08
C SER A 355 17.69 -5.02 12.16
N LEU A 356 18.40 -5.64 13.09
CA LEU A 356 17.83 -6.32 14.24
C LEU A 356 17.22 -5.33 15.24
N ALA A 357 17.91 -4.23 15.54
CA ALA A 357 17.35 -3.15 16.36
C ALA A 357 16.04 -2.62 15.78
N LYS A 358 15.99 -2.38 14.47
CA LYS A 358 14.78 -1.97 13.78
C LYS A 358 13.65 -3.00 13.94
N ARG A 359 13.97 -4.26 13.74
CA ARG A 359 12.99 -5.34 13.89
C ARG A 359 12.44 -5.42 15.31
N ILE A 360 13.30 -5.35 16.32
CA ILE A 360 12.89 -5.39 17.73
C ILE A 360 11.95 -4.22 18.04
N VAL A 361 12.31 -3.02 17.62
CA VAL A 361 11.48 -1.83 17.88
C VAL A 361 10.17 -1.86 17.10
N GLU A 362 10.20 -2.15 15.80
CA GLU A 362 9.01 -2.03 14.95
C GLU A 362 8.08 -3.25 15.02
N GLU A 363 8.63 -4.47 15.02
CA GLU A 363 7.80 -5.69 14.99
C GLU A 363 7.36 -6.13 16.38
N TYR A 364 8.26 -6.10 17.39
CA TYR A 364 7.95 -6.60 18.73
C TYR A 364 7.38 -5.53 19.66
N HIS A 365 7.91 -4.29 19.60
CA HIS A 365 7.44 -3.19 20.46
C HIS A 365 6.44 -2.25 19.77
N LYS A 366 6.10 -2.47 18.48
CA LYS A 366 5.17 -1.62 17.70
C LYS A 366 5.55 -0.14 17.72
N GLY A 367 6.83 0.14 17.90
CA GLY A 367 7.44 1.46 17.87
C GLY A 367 7.98 1.83 16.48
N ARG A 368 8.82 2.84 16.44
CA ARG A 368 9.53 3.29 15.22
C ARG A 368 10.96 3.67 15.56
N ILE A 369 11.92 3.32 14.69
CA ILE A 369 13.33 3.72 14.81
C ILE A 369 13.84 4.30 13.49
N TRP A 370 14.59 5.41 13.58
CA TRP A 370 15.23 6.04 12.40
C TRP A 370 16.43 6.89 12.80
N VAL A 371 17.18 7.37 11.83
CA VAL A 371 18.21 8.38 12.02
C VAL A 371 17.54 9.75 12.03
N LYS A 372 17.50 10.43 13.19
CA LYS A 372 16.93 11.78 13.36
C LYS A 372 17.82 12.81 12.66
N HIS A 373 19.12 12.73 12.95
CA HIS A 373 20.13 13.63 12.39
C HIS A 373 21.46 12.89 12.22
N SER A 374 22.17 13.16 11.14
CA SER A 374 23.54 12.70 10.98
C SER A 374 24.29 13.61 10.02
N GLU A 375 25.47 14.05 10.46
CA GLU A 375 26.38 14.89 9.66
C GLU A 375 27.78 14.31 9.71
N VAL A 376 28.42 14.20 8.55
CA VAL A 376 29.76 13.65 8.46
C VAL A 376 30.75 14.50 9.24
N GLY A 377 31.48 13.88 10.17
CA GLY A 377 32.42 14.52 11.08
C GLY A 377 31.83 15.13 12.35
N ARG A 378 30.47 15.10 12.51
CA ARG A 378 29.81 15.68 13.69
C ARG A 378 29.01 14.67 14.53
N GLY A 379 28.73 13.49 13.96
CA GLY A 379 28.06 12.42 14.67
C GLY A 379 26.70 12.06 14.13
N THR A 380 25.99 11.18 14.87
CA THR A 380 24.69 10.65 14.50
C THR A 380 23.75 10.62 15.71
N THR A 381 22.48 10.93 15.50
CA THR A 381 21.41 10.74 16.46
C THR A 381 20.39 9.75 15.93
N PHE A 382 20.27 8.61 16.60
CA PHE A 382 19.18 7.66 16.39
C PHE A 382 18.01 8.01 17.29
N ARG A 383 16.79 7.93 16.78
CA ARG A 383 15.57 8.19 17.54
C ARG A 383 14.66 6.97 17.48
N ILE A 384 14.14 6.59 18.64
CA ILE A 384 13.14 5.56 18.84
C ILE A 384 11.88 6.22 19.41
N GLU A 385 10.72 5.90 18.84
CA GLU A 385 9.40 6.24 19.36
C GLU A 385 8.69 4.98 19.83
N LEU A 386 8.19 4.99 21.06
CA LEU A 386 7.35 3.95 21.62
C LEU A 386 5.97 4.53 21.96
N LYS A 387 4.93 3.72 21.87
CA LYS A 387 3.58 4.12 22.27
C LYS A 387 3.50 4.09 23.81
N ASN A 388 3.00 5.16 24.42
CA ASN A 388 2.71 5.19 25.84
C ASN A 388 1.36 4.48 26.11
N PRO A 389 1.30 3.39 26.90
CA PRO A 389 0.08 2.64 27.16
C PRO A 389 -0.96 3.40 27.98
N LEU A 390 -0.55 4.39 28.77
CA LEU A 390 -1.41 5.12 29.71
C LEU A 390 -2.23 6.24 29.07
N ARG A 391 -1.98 6.62 27.83
CA ARG A 391 -2.79 7.57 27.08
C ARG A 391 -3.54 6.84 25.95
N LYS A 392 -4.65 6.13 26.28
CA LYS A 392 -5.74 5.98 25.31
C LYS A 392 -6.14 7.39 24.87
N SER A 393 -5.99 7.68 23.58
CA SER A 393 -6.41 8.96 23.01
C SER A 393 -7.85 9.24 23.47
N LYS A 394 -8.03 10.30 24.25
CA LYS A 394 -9.31 10.99 24.30
C LYS A 394 -9.49 11.60 22.91
N THR A 395 -10.02 10.83 22.00
CA THR A 395 -10.66 11.37 20.79
C THR A 395 -12.08 11.73 21.22
N LEU A 396 -12.31 13.02 21.37
CA LEU A 396 -13.62 13.63 21.35
C LEU A 396 -14.19 13.56 19.93
#